data_24f4abc6da300d3aa4c9f1febdb24618
#
_entry.id   24f4abc6da300d3aa4c9f1febdb24618
#
_cell.length_a   1.000
_cell.length_b   1.000
_cell.length_c   1.000
_cell.angle_alpha   90.00
_cell.angle_beta   90.00
_cell.angle_gamma   90.00
#
_symmetry.space_group_name_H-M   'P 1'
#
loop_
_entity.id
_entity.type
_entity.pdbx_description
1 polymer ?
#
loop_
_entity_poly.entity_id
_entity_poly.type
_entity_poly.pdbx_seq_one_letter_code
_entity_poly.pdbx_strand_id
1 'polypeptide(L)'
;MFDHSKIDFQVEKFPLWSMDQVQVPANVGVGIRRTDNRLPLAVVSEEYEPVQYREIVSGVEEALLFARLDLTDAAFTTNVYDNGAKLELRAKFPAHEMSMREDKNSIVP
;
A
#
# COMPACT_ATOMS: atom_id res chain seq x y z
N MET A 1 11.67 -2.56 13.08
CA MET A 1 10.32 -2.20 13.55
C MET A 1 9.25 -3.07 12.91
N PHE A 2 8.75 -2.70 11.74
CA PHE A 2 7.74 -3.50 11.05
C PHE A 2 8.36 -4.63 10.24
N ASP A 3 7.59 -5.70 10.01
CA ASP A 3 7.99 -6.81 9.16
C ASP A 3 7.90 -6.36 7.69
N HIS A 4 9.03 -6.30 7.00
CA HIS A 4 9.11 -5.86 5.60
C HIS A 4 8.87 -7.00 4.61
N SER A 5 8.85 -8.25 5.06
CA SER A 5 8.70 -9.39 4.14
C SER A 5 7.35 -9.43 3.43
N LYS A 6 6.30 -8.95 4.10
CA LYS A 6 4.93 -8.93 3.55
C LYS A 6 4.67 -7.79 2.58
N ILE A 7 5.54 -6.80 2.54
CA ILE A 7 5.39 -5.60 1.71
C ILE A 7 6.46 -5.49 0.63
N ASP A 8 7.26 -6.53 0.46
CA ASP A 8 8.38 -6.55 -0.48
C ASP A 8 7.92 -6.88 -1.90
N PHE A 9 6.85 -6.25 -2.32
CA PHE A 9 6.38 -6.27 -3.70
C PHE A 9 6.15 -4.85 -4.17
N GLN A 10 6.24 -4.65 -5.48
CA GLN A 10 5.96 -3.37 -6.10
C GLN A 10 4.66 -3.43 -6.88
N VAL A 11 4.09 -2.26 -7.11
CA VAL A 11 2.88 -2.10 -7.92
C VAL A 11 3.16 -1.20 -9.11
N GLU A 12 2.39 -1.41 -10.17
CA GLU A 12 2.52 -0.63 -11.41
C GLU A 12 1.16 -0.33 -12.00
N LYS A 13 1.09 0.72 -12.81
CA LYS A 13 -0.08 1.00 -13.64
C LYS A 13 -0.07 0.07 -14.85
N PHE A 14 -1.27 -0.28 -15.31
CA PHE A 14 -1.42 -1.01 -16.57
C PHE A 14 -2.71 -0.56 -17.28
N PRO A 15 -2.74 -0.63 -18.62
CA PRO A 15 -3.94 -0.25 -19.37
C PRO A 15 -5.05 -1.29 -19.17
N LEU A 16 -6.30 -0.80 -19.08
CA LEU A 16 -7.47 -1.66 -19.00
C LEU A 16 -7.96 -2.02 -20.39
N TRP A 17 -8.50 -3.21 -20.54
CA TRP A 17 -9.05 -3.71 -21.78
C TRP A 17 -10.46 -4.23 -21.56
N SER A 18 -11.36 -3.98 -22.50
CA SER A 18 -12.67 -4.62 -22.48
C SER A 18 -12.56 -6.08 -22.92
N MET A 19 -13.62 -6.83 -22.68
CA MET A 19 -13.68 -8.21 -23.14
C MET A 19 -13.65 -8.35 -24.68
N ASP A 20 -14.05 -7.28 -25.38
CA ASP A 20 -13.96 -7.21 -26.83
C ASP A 20 -12.57 -6.80 -27.33
N GLN A 21 -11.59 -6.79 -26.45
CA GLN A 21 -10.19 -6.44 -26.73
C GLN A 21 -10.02 -5.01 -27.23
N VAL A 22 -10.85 -4.10 -26.73
CA VAL A 22 -10.71 -2.66 -26.98
C VAL A 22 -10.08 -2.03 -25.74
N GLN A 23 -9.00 -1.29 -25.94
CA GLN A 23 -8.35 -0.61 -24.83
C GLN A 23 -9.23 0.51 -24.29
N VAL A 24 -9.40 0.53 -22.96
CA VAL A 24 -10.08 1.60 -22.27
C VAL A 24 -9.19 2.85 -22.30
N PRO A 25 -9.71 4.01 -22.74
CA PRO A 25 -8.90 5.24 -22.71
C PRO A 25 -8.40 5.54 -21.29
N ALA A 26 -7.16 6.00 -21.18
CA ALA A 26 -6.54 6.26 -19.88
C ALA A 26 -7.31 7.30 -19.05
N ASN A 27 -7.95 8.26 -19.72
CA ASN A 27 -8.76 9.28 -19.03
C ASN A 27 -10.04 8.72 -18.41
N VAL A 28 -10.46 7.51 -18.78
CA VAL A 28 -11.56 6.80 -18.15
C VAL A 28 -11.07 6.07 -16.90
N GLY A 29 -9.90 5.45 -16.98
CA GLY A 29 -9.30 4.76 -15.87
C GLY A 29 -8.12 3.91 -16.29
N VAL A 30 -7.26 3.61 -15.32
CA VAL A 30 -6.15 2.67 -15.46
C VAL A 30 -6.17 1.69 -14.29
N GLY A 31 -5.53 0.54 -14.47
CA GLY A 31 -5.41 -0.44 -13.40
C GLY A 31 -4.13 -0.27 -12.60
N ILE A 32 -4.16 -0.79 -11.39
CA ILE A 32 -2.97 -0.98 -10.54
C ILE A 32 -2.83 -2.48 -10.33
N ARG A 33 -1.64 -3.02 -10.53
CA ARG A 33 -1.34 -4.44 -10.32
C ARG A 33 0.02 -4.62 -9.65
N ARG A 34 0.21 -5.79 -9.06
CA ARG A 34 1.52 -6.20 -8.56
C ARG A 34 2.43 -6.52 -9.74
N THR A 35 3.72 -6.20 -9.60
CA THR A 35 4.71 -6.54 -10.62
C THR A 35 5.13 -8.01 -10.57
N ASP A 36 5.05 -8.65 -9.40
CA ASP A 36 5.54 -10.01 -9.18
C ASP A 36 4.62 -11.09 -9.78
N ASN A 37 3.31 -10.94 -9.64
CA ASN A 37 2.34 -11.93 -10.09
C ASN A 37 1.27 -11.36 -11.03
N ARG A 38 1.33 -10.07 -11.31
CA ARG A 38 0.40 -9.33 -12.18
C ARG A 38 -1.06 -9.37 -11.71
N LEU A 39 -1.29 -9.63 -10.43
CA LEU A 39 -2.64 -9.59 -9.89
C LEU A 39 -3.18 -8.15 -9.88
N PRO A 40 -4.35 -7.89 -10.50
CA PRO A 40 -4.99 -6.58 -10.44
C PRO A 40 -5.44 -6.28 -9.01
N LEU A 41 -5.20 -5.05 -8.56
CA LEU A 41 -5.55 -4.61 -7.21
C LEU A 41 -6.63 -3.55 -7.20
N ALA A 42 -6.63 -2.64 -8.18
CA ALA A 42 -7.52 -1.49 -8.17
C ALA A 42 -7.66 -0.86 -9.54
N VAL A 43 -8.70 -0.03 -9.70
CA VAL A 43 -8.87 0.87 -10.84
C VAL A 43 -8.79 2.29 -10.28
N VAL A 44 -7.96 3.11 -10.89
CA VAL A 44 -7.66 4.48 -10.43
C VAL A 44 -7.69 5.45 -11.61
N SER A 45 -7.62 6.75 -11.33
CA SER A 45 -7.45 7.75 -12.39
C SER A 45 -6.04 7.68 -12.99
N GLU A 46 -5.89 8.17 -14.22
CA GLU A 46 -4.59 8.17 -14.89
C GLU A 46 -3.54 9.03 -14.18
N GLU A 47 -3.98 9.99 -13.39
CA GLU A 47 -3.11 10.92 -12.66
C GLU A 47 -2.60 10.33 -11.33
N TYR A 48 -3.18 9.22 -10.88
CA TYR A 48 -2.76 8.58 -9.65
C TYR A 48 -1.34 8.03 -9.79
N GLU A 49 -0.48 8.39 -8.83
CA GLU A 49 0.88 7.87 -8.76
C GLU A 49 0.93 6.77 -7.69
N PRO A 50 1.24 5.52 -8.07
CA PRO A 50 1.32 4.43 -7.11
C PRO A 50 2.38 4.70 -6.04
N VAL A 51 1.98 4.59 -4.77
CA VAL A 51 2.91 4.66 -3.65
C VAL A 51 3.23 3.23 -3.23
N GLN A 52 4.51 2.90 -3.19
CA GLN A 52 4.95 1.57 -2.79
C GLN A 52 4.81 1.40 -1.28
N TYR A 53 4.37 0.23 -0.83
CA TYR A 53 4.21 -0.02 0.60
C TYR A 53 5.52 0.10 1.37
N ARG A 54 6.65 -0.27 0.72
CA ARG A 54 7.97 -0.09 1.32
C ARG A 54 8.23 1.38 1.67
N GLU A 55 7.84 2.30 0.81
CA GLU A 55 8.00 3.74 1.05
C GLU A 55 7.15 4.20 2.22
N ILE A 56 5.90 3.70 2.31
CA ILE A 56 4.99 4.04 3.41
C ILE A 56 5.56 3.55 4.74
N VAL A 57 5.98 2.31 4.81
CA VAL A 57 6.52 1.70 6.03
C VAL A 57 7.80 2.43 6.46
N SER A 58 8.71 2.68 5.52
CA SER A 58 9.96 3.41 5.83
C SER A 58 9.67 4.82 6.34
N GLY A 59 8.69 5.51 5.75
CA GLY A 59 8.29 6.83 6.21
C GLY A 59 7.73 6.83 7.62
N VAL A 60 6.90 5.85 7.96
CA VAL A 60 6.35 5.68 9.31
C VAL A 60 7.47 5.39 10.31
N GLU A 61 8.40 4.50 9.97
CA GLU A 61 9.53 4.16 10.82
C GLU A 61 10.42 5.38 11.08
N GLU A 62 10.71 6.17 10.05
CA GLU A 62 11.48 7.41 10.20
C GLU A 62 10.76 8.41 11.12
N ALA A 63 9.44 8.54 10.95
CA ALA A 63 8.65 9.45 11.79
C ALA A 63 8.68 9.03 13.25
N LEU A 64 8.61 7.73 13.55
CA LEU A 64 8.68 7.21 14.91
C LEU A 64 10.05 7.50 15.54
N LEU A 65 11.13 7.30 14.78
CA LEU A 65 12.48 7.61 15.25
C LEU A 65 12.67 9.11 15.47
N PHE A 66 12.15 9.92 14.57
CA PHE A 66 12.25 11.39 14.68
C PHE A 66 11.49 11.93 15.88
N ALA A 67 10.34 11.32 16.21
CA ALA A 67 9.54 11.72 17.37
C ALA A 67 10.19 11.34 18.70
N ARG A 68 11.29 10.59 18.68
CA ARG A 68 12.04 10.18 19.87
C ARG A 68 11.19 9.45 20.90
N LEU A 69 10.26 8.63 20.41
CA LEU A 69 9.45 7.79 21.27
C LEU A 69 10.29 6.68 21.89
N ASP A 70 9.94 6.28 23.10
CA ASP A 70 10.54 5.09 23.71
C ASP A 70 9.95 3.86 23.03
N LEU A 71 10.77 3.18 22.23
CA LEU A 71 10.37 1.97 21.51
C LEU A 71 10.65 0.68 22.28
N THR A 72 11.13 0.79 23.52
CA THR A 72 11.33 -0.36 24.39
C THR A 72 9.98 -1.02 24.64
N ASP A 73 9.93 -2.34 24.46
CA ASP A 73 8.71 -3.15 24.62
C ASP A 73 7.58 -2.78 23.64
N ALA A 74 7.87 -2.02 22.59
CA ALA A 74 6.90 -1.75 21.54
C ALA A 74 6.69 -3.00 20.67
N ALA A 75 5.43 -3.29 20.33
CA ALA A 75 5.06 -4.37 19.42
C ALA A 75 4.62 -3.77 18.07
N PHE A 76 5.20 -4.25 16.98
CA PHE A 76 4.91 -3.80 15.63
C PHE A 76 4.26 -4.92 14.83
N THR A 77 3.17 -4.60 14.12
CA THR A 77 2.45 -5.56 13.31
C THR A 77 2.24 -5.00 11.91
N THR A 78 2.51 -5.83 10.90
CA THR A 78 2.25 -5.53 9.49
C THR A 78 1.25 -6.54 8.95
N ASN A 79 0.13 -6.07 8.44
CA ASN A 79 -0.87 -6.91 7.80
C ASN A 79 -1.14 -6.42 6.39
N VAL A 80 -1.18 -7.37 5.45
CA VAL A 80 -1.47 -7.11 4.05
C VAL A 80 -2.68 -7.96 3.66
N TYR A 81 -3.70 -7.31 3.12
CA TYR A 81 -4.96 -7.94 2.77
C TYR A 81 -5.27 -7.79 1.29
N ASP A 82 -6.20 -8.58 0.79
CA ASP A 82 -6.72 -8.52 -0.59
C ASP A 82 -5.58 -8.58 -1.61
N ASN A 83 -4.69 -9.58 -1.47
CA ASN A 83 -3.56 -9.82 -2.38
C ASN A 83 -2.57 -8.65 -2.49
N GLY A 84 -2.59 -7.74 -1.54
CA GLY A 84 -1.71 -6.57 -1.53
C GLY A 84 -2.42 -5.25 -1.75
N ALA A 85 -3.76 -5.26 -1.90
CA ALA A 85 -4.51 -4.02 -2.10
C ALA A 85 -4.63 -3.18 -0.84
N LYS A 86 -4.55 -3.80 0.33
CA LYS A 86 -4.71 -3.13 1.63
C LYS A 86 -3.54 -3.41 2.54
N LEU A 87 -3.09 -2.36 3.22
CA LEU A 87 -2.01 -2.42 4.19
C LEU A 87 -2.52 -1.90 5.53
N GLU A 88 -2.20 -2.60 6.61
CA GLU A 88 -2.40 -2.11 7.98
C GLU A 88 -1.08 -2.20 8.74
N LEU A 89 -0.67 -1.10 9.31
CA LEU A 89 0.47 -1.03 10.23
C LEU A 89 -0.05 -0.73 11.62
N ARG A 90 0.45 -1.44 12.62
CA ARG A 90 0.09 -1.22 14.01
C ARG A 90 1.34 -1.19 14.87
N ALA A 91 1.45 -0.18 15.70
CA ALA A 91 2.49 -0.07 16.71
C ALA A 91 1.81 0.06 18.07
N LYS A 92 2.13 -0.86 18.98
CA LYS A 92 1.57 -0.87 20.32
C LYS A 92 2.68 -0.60 21.33
N PHE A 93 2.51 0.47 22.09
CA PHE A 93 3.43 0.87 23.15
C PHE A 93 2.81 0.54 24.52
N PRO A 94 3.63 0.46 25.59
CA PRO A 94 3.09 0.15 26.91
C PRO A 94 1.94 1.06 27.37
N ALA A 95 1.95 2.33 26.93
CA ALA A 95 0.95 3.32 27.36
C ALA A 95 -0.12 3.63 26.32
N HIS A 96 0.08 3.32 25.03
CA HIS A 96 -0.87 3.66 23.97
C HIS A 96 -0.62 2.86 22.70
N GLU A 97 -1.57 2.94 21.77
CA GLU A 97 -1.52 2.24 20.49
C GLU A 97 -1.67 3.23 19.33
N MET A 98 -0.92 2.99 18.27
CA MET A 98 -1.02 3.72 17.02
C MET A 98 -1.29 2.74 15.88
N SER A 99 -2.20 3.09 14.98
CA SER A 99 -2.42 2.29 13.77
C SER A 99 -2.60 3.20 12.56
N MET A 100 -2.23 2.66 11.39
CA MET A 100 -2.39 3.32 10.11
C MET A 100 -2.84 2.31 9.08
N ARG A 101 -3.76 2.73 8.21
CA ARG A 101 -4.28 1.91 7.12
C ARG A 101 -4.13 2.61 5.79
N GLU A 102 -3.80 1.84 4.76
CA GLU A 102 -3.79 2.27 3.37
C GLU A 102 -4.66 1.31 2.56
N ASP A 103 -5.58 1.83 1.77
CA ASP A 103 -6.53 1.05 0.97
C ASP A 103 -6.42 1.44 -0.50
N LYS A 104 -5.91 0.52 -1.33
CA LYS A 104 -5.79 0.71 -2.77
C LYS A 104 -7.00 0.23 -3.55
N ASN A 105 -7.99 -0.39 -2.89
CA ASN A 105 -9.23 -0.82 -3.53
C ASN A 105 -10.20 0.35 -3.78
N SER A 106 -9.96 1.49 -3.16
CA SER A 106 -10.79 2.67 -3.38
C SER A 106 -10.54 3.24 -4.77
N ILE A 107 -11.62 3.71 -5.42
CA ILE A 107 -11.48 4.48 -6.65
C ILE A 107 -10.92 5.85 -6.28
N VAL A 108 -9.77 6.18 -6.84
CA VAL A 108 -9.09 7.45 -6.58
C VAL A 108 -9.27 8.36 -7.77
N PRO A 109 -9.87 9.54 -7.57
CA PRO A 109 -10.05 10.51 -8.64
C PRO A 109 -8.72 11.02 -9.21
#